data_a26eb3bf71f17c67317ac5a1555c8735
#
_entry.id   a26eb3bf71f17c67317ac5a1555c8735
#
_cell.length_a   1.000
_cell.length_b   1.000
_cell.length_c   1.000
_cell.angle_alpha   90.00
_cell.angle_beta   90.00
_cell.angle_gamma   90.00
#
_symmetry.space_group_name_H-M   'P 1'
#
loop_
_entity.id
_entity.type
_entity.pdbx_description
1 polymer ?
#
loop_
_entity_poly.entity_id
_entity_poly.type
_entity_poly.pdbx_seq_one_letter_code
_entity_poly.pdbx_strand_id
1 'polypeptide(L)'
;MAPIFSRRLRNVVLAAIAVIAVVAVVPSGGAWAEDHSPIVDVPTSDPVMAAAIAKARATLPEFWASYENPKPSENGHSLKVRFPTGPKNGEHIWMADVKKLGEGRYSGRFANAPRDLPGRREGDLVEFTEASISDWMFLRNGKIVGGETIRPMLKSLPKRDADALRARLEGR
;
A
#
# COMPACT_ATOMS: atom_id res chain seq x y z
N MET A 1 4.54 39.10 -1.24
CA MET A 1 3.42 38.18 -0.96
C MET A 1 3.78 36.83 -1.53
N ALA A 2 4.20 35.91 -0.69
CA ALA A 2 4.56 34.54 -1.08
C ALA A 2 3.35 33.62 -0.85
N PRO A 3 3.02 32.67 -1.75
CA PRO A 3 1.84 31.84 -1.61
C PRO A 3 2.09 30.74 -0.56
N ILE A 4 1.21 30.69 0.42
CA ILE A 4 1.07 29.62 1.39
C ILE A 4 0.41 28.41 0.68
N PHE A 5 1.21 27.55 0.05
CA PHE A 5 0.66 26.36 -0.64
C PHE A 5 1.64 25.20 -0.62
N SER A 6 2.00 24.67 0.55
CA SER A 6 2.75 23.40 0.51
C SER A 6 2.77 22.53 1.77
N ARG A 7 2.08 22.90 2.86
CA ARG A 7 2.21 22.09 4.10
C ARG A 7 1.17 20.97 4.28
N ARG A 8 0.04 21.02 3.58
CA ARG A 8 -1.03 20.01 3.80
C ARG A 8 -0.88 18.73 2.95
N LEU A 9 -0.26 18.79 1.76
CA LEU A 9 -0.07 17.60 0.93
C LEU A 9 1.02 16.65 1.46
N ARG A 10 2.09 17.20 2.08
CA ARG A 10 3.19 16.36 2.60
C ARG A 10 2.78 15.43 3.74
N ASN A 11 1.77 15.80 4.53
CA ASN A 11 1.35 14.99 5.68
C ASN A 11 0.44 13.79 5.29
N VAL A 12 -0.26 13.88 4.17
CA VAL A 12 -1.15 12.79 3.70
C VAL A 12 -0.35 11.67 3.04
N VAL A 13 0.67 12.01 2.27
CA VAL A 13 1.56 11.02 1.62
C VAL A 13 2.38 10.24 2.66
N LEU A 14 2.86 10.91 3.71
CA LEU A 14 3.59 10.27 4.80
C LEU A 14 2.74 9.28 5.62
N ALA A 15 1.42 9.50 5.73
CA ALA A 15 0.55 8.58 6.45
C ALA A 15 0.33 7.25 5.71
N ALA A 16 0.31 7.25 4.38
CA ALA A 16 0.16 6.03 3.57
C ALA A 16 1.45 5.19 3.54
N ILE A 17 2.62 5.84 3.56
CA ILE A 17 3.94 5.18 3.57
C ILE A 17 4.22 4.57 4.95
N ALA A 18 3.80 5.22 6.04
CA ALA A 18 3.99 4.73 7.40
C ALA A 18 3.29 3.39 7.71
N VAL A 19 2.42 2.91 6.83
CA VAL A 19 1.71 1.63 7.01
C VAL A 19 2.58 0.42 6.65
N ILE A 20 3.60 0.60 5.81
CA ILE A 20 4.53 -0.48 5.41
C ILE A 20 5.87 -0.33 6.14
N ALA A 21 6.21 0.89 6.56
CA ALA A 21 7.36 1.12 7.42
C ALA A 21 7.04 0.65 8.85
N VAL A 22 7.63 -0.44 9.28
CA VAL A 22 7.68 -0.82 10.69
C VAL A 22 8.35 0.32 11.45
N VAL A 23 7.59 0.98 12.32
CA VAL A 23 8.09 2.11 13.11
C VAL A 23 9.23 1.65 13.99
N ALA A 24 10.47 1.97 13.61
CA ALA A 24 11.55 2.08 14.56
C ALA A 24 11.33 3.37 15.35
N VAL A 25 11.07 3.26 16.64
CA VAL A 25 11.14 4.40 17.58
C VAL A 25 12.60 4.84 17.62
N VAL A 26 12.90 5.98 17.00
CA VAL A 26 14.27 6.54 16.95
C VAL A 26 14.49 7.39 18.20
N PRO A 27 15.50 7.10 19.04
CA PRO A 27 16.06 8.10 19.92
C PRO A 27 16.88 9.10 19.08
N SER A 28 16.75 10.38 19.41
CA SER A 28 17.37 11.50 18.72
C SER A 28 18.91 11.36 18.69
N GLY A 29 19.48 11.18 17.50
CA GLY A 29 20.92 11.15 17.31
C GLY A 29 21.24 10.70 15.87
N GLY A 30 21.66 11.66 15.02
CA GLY A 30 21.75 11.53 13.57
C GLY A 30 22.52 10.34 13.04
N ALA A 31 21.87 9.63 12.18
CA ALA A 31 22.36 8.94 10.99
C ALA A 31 21.10 8.63 10.16
N TRP A 32 21.11 8.98 8.90
CA TRP A 32 20.07 8.59 7.96
C TRP A 32 20.16 7.07 7.84
N ALA A 33 19.36 6.34 8.63
CA ALA A 33 19.19 4.91 8.44
C ALA A 33 18.43 4.75 7.13
N GLU A 34 19.04 4.08 6.16
CA GLU A 34 18.34 3.57 4.99
C GLU A 34 17.16 2.74 5.47
N ASP A 35 15.96 3.13 5.08
CA ASP A 35 14.71 2.46 5.46
C ASP A 35 14.66 1.09 4.75
N HIS A 36 15.27 0.11 5.37
CA HIS A 36 15.15 -1.28 4.99
C HIS A 36 13.85 -1.85 5.53
N SER A 37 12.73 -1.36 5.01
CA SER A 37 11.47 -2.09 5.18
C SER A 37 11.65 -3.51 4.66
N PRO A 38 11.48 -4.56 5.48
CA PRO A 38 11.67 -5.92 5.02
C PRO A 38 10.64 -6.21 3.94
N ILE A 39 11.10 -6.21 2.68
CA ILE A 39 10.28 -6.63 1.55
C ILE A 39 10.21 -8.16 1.64
N VAL A 40 9.07 -8.68 2.06
CA VAL A 40 8.82 -10.11 2.12
C VAL A 40 8.27 -10.55 0.77
N ASP A 41 9.07 -11.28 0.01
CA ASP A 41 8.61 -11.96 -1.20
C ASP A 41 7.83 -13.22 -0.82
N VAL A 42 6.52 -13.16 -0.98
CA VAL A 42 5.66 -14.35 -0.98
C VAL A 42 5.23 -14.59 -2.42
N PRO A 43 5.61 -15.73 -3.02
CA PRO A 43 5.22 -16.05 -4.39
C PRO A 43 3.70 -15.96 -4.57
N THR A 44 3.24 -15.37 -5.67
CA THR A 44 1.80 -15.35 -6.03
C THR A 44 1.24 -16.74 -6.27
N SER A 45 2.11 -17.75 -6.45
CA SER A 45 1.75 -19.16 -6.52
C SER A 45 1.47 -19.80 -5.16
N ASP A 46 1.77 -19.13 -4.04
CA ASP A 46 1.37 -19.61 -2.71
C ASP A 46 -0.15 -19.58 -2.60
N PRO A 47 -0.80 -20.72 -2.28
CA PRO A 47 -2.26 -20.80 -2.25
C PRO A 47 -2.89 -19.88 -1.20
N VAL A 48 -2.19 -19.58 -0.11
CA VAL A 48 -2.67 -18.67 0.93
C VAL A 48 -2.63 -17.23 0.41
N MET A 49 -1.56 -16.85 -0.31
CA MET A 49 -1.47 -15.55 -0.96
C MET A 49 -2.51 -15.41 -2.08
N ALA A 50 -2.71 -16.44 -2.91
CA ALA A 50 -3.72 -16.43 -3.95
C ALA A 50 -5.14 -16.25 -3.37
N ALA A 51 -5.47 -16.94 -2.28
CA ALA A 51 -6.73 -16.76 -1.57
C ALA A 51 -6.90 -15.34 -1.00
N ALA A 52 -5.82 -14.76 -0.47
CA ALA A 52 -5.83 -13.38 0.04
C ALA A 52 -6.10 -12.37 -1.09
N ILE A 53 -5.45 -12.53 -2.25
CA ILE A 53 -5.70 -11.71 -3.44
C ILE A 53 -7.16 -11.85 -3.91
N ALA A 54 -7.67 -13.09 -3.97
CA ALA A 54 -9.06 -13.32 -4.36
C ALA A 54 -10.05 -12.63 -3.41
N LYS A 55 -9.81 -12.71 -2.10
CA LYS A 55 -10.62 -12.03 -1.09
C LYS A 55 -10.54 -10.51 -1.23
N ALA A 56 -9.35 -9.95 -1.42
CA ALA A 56 -9.17 -8.53 -1.63
C ALA A 56 -9.98 -8.03 -2.85
N ARG A 57 -9.91 -8.77 -3.96
CA ARG A 57 -10.69 -8.45 -5.18
C ARG A 57 -12.19 -8.53 -4.95
N ALA A 58 -12.67 -9.55 -4.25
CA ALA A 58 -14.08 -9.71 -3.93
C ALA A 58 -14.62 -8.58 -3.05
N THR A 59 -13.77 -7.97 -2.22
CA THR A 59 -14.14 -6.87 -1.33
C THR A 59 -13.72 -5.49 -1.85
N LEU A 60 -13.21 -5.37 -3.07
CA LEU A 60 -12.84 -4.09 -3.70
C LEU A 60 -13.99 -3.05 -3.73
N PRO A 61 -15.27 -3.43 -3.85
CA PRO A 61 -16.37 -2.47 -3.71
C PRO A 61 -16.40 -1.72 -2.37
N GLU A 62 -15.93 -2.32 -1.27
CA GLU A 62 -15.83 -1.64 0.03
C GLU A 62 -14.80 -0.50 -0.01
N PHE A 63 -13.68 -0.72 -0.69
CA PHE A 63 -12.67 0.32 -0.92
C PHE A 63 -13.27 1.52 -1.66
N TRP A 64 -13.96 1.25 -2.78
CA TRP A 64 -14.54 2.31 -3.59
C TRP A 64 -15.64 3.07 -2.85
N ALA A 65 -16.45 2.39 -2.06
CA ALA A 65 -17.48 3.05 -1.24
C ALA A 65 -16.86 4.04 -0.23
N SER A 66 -15.76 3.65 0.44
CA SER A 66 -15.03 4.55 1.33
C SER A 66 -14.25 5.63 0.58
N TYR A 67 -13.65 5.28 -0.57
CA TYR A 67 -12.88 6.22 -1.39
C TYR A 67 -13.75 7.38 -1.92
N GLU A 68 -14.96 7.07 -2.39
CA GLU A 68 -15.88 8.07 -2.95
C GLU A 68 -16.57 8.93 -1.87
N ASN A 69 -16.85 8.34 -0.71
CA ASN A 69 -17.51 9.01 0.40
C ASN A 69 -16.79 8.70 1.73
N PRO A 70 -15.56 9.19 1.92
CA PRO A 70 -14.78 8.87 3.10
C PRO A 70 -15.40 9.49 4.35
N LYS A 71 -15.51 8.70 5.42
CA LYS A 71 -15.87 9.21 6.74
C LYS A 71 -14.72 10.05 7.32
N PRO A 72 -14.97 10.95 8.27
CA PRO A 72 -13.92 11.76 8.89
C PRO A 72 -12.76 10.94 9.50
N SER A 73 -13.04 9.70 9.90
CA SER A 73 -12.04 8.77 10.45
C SER A 73 -11.28 7.97 9.39
N GLU A 74 -11.65 8.11 8.10
CA GLU A 74 -11.12 7.32 6.98
C GLU A 74 -10.17 8.16 6.12
N ASN A 75 -8.97 7.61 5.85
CA ASN A 75 -7.96 8.28 5.03
C ASN A 75 -6.94 7.24 4.49
N GLY A 76 -5.94 7.71 3.71
CA GLY A 76 -4.82 6.88 3.27
C GLY A 76 -5.23 5.75 2.33
N HIS A 77 -6.25 5.97 1.48
CA HIS A 77 -6.71 5.01 0.49
C HIS A 77 -5.59 4.64 -0.49
N SER A 78 -5.31 3.34 -0.60
CA SER A 78 -4.24 2.81 -1.44
C SER A 78 -4.65 1.50 -2.10
N LEU A 79 -4.22 1.30 -3.33
CA LEU A 79 -4.40 0.04 -4.07
C LEU A 79 -3.05 -0.66 -4.22
N LYS A 80 -3.00 -1.98 -4.10
CA LYS A 80 -1.84 -2.78 -4.43
C LYS A 80 -2.00 -3.32 -5.84
N VAL A 81 -1.05 -3.00 -6.70
CA VAL A 81 -1.13 -3.28 -8.13
C VAL A 81 0.03 -4.16 -8.55
N ARG A 82 -0.25 -5.19 -9.35
CA ARG A 82 0.75 -6.07 -9.95
C ARG A 82 1.22 -5.48 -11.27
N PHE A 83 2.52 -5.21 -11.37
CA PHE A 83 3.21 -4.81 -12.58
C PHE A 83 4.02 -5.99 -13.13
N PRO A 84 3.86 -6.37 -14.41
CA PRO A 84 4.65 -7.45 -15.00
C PRO A 84 6.14 -7.08 -15.01
N THR A 85 7.00 -8.00 -14.56
CA THR A 85 8.47 -7.88 -14.61
C THR A 85 9.11 -8.96 -15.49
N GLY A 86 8.26 -9.75 -16.17
CA GLY A 86 8.65 -10.82 -17.09
C GLY A 86 7.44 -11.69 -17.43
N PRO A 87 7.62 -12.75 -18.24
CA PRO A 87 6.50 -13.56 -18.74
C PRO A 87 5.63 -14.21 -17.66
N LYS A 88 6.22 -14.53 -16.51
CA LYS A 88 5.52 -15.18 -15.37
C LYS A 88 5.64 -14.38 -14.07
N ASN A 89 6.53 -13.38 -14.02
CA ASN A 89 6.84 -12.63 -12.81
C ASN A 89 6.07 -11.31 -12.77
N GLY A 90 6.00 -10.71 -11.59
CA GLY A 90 5.41 -9.39 -11.41
C GLY A 90 5.67 -8.87 -10.02
N GLU A 91 5.91 -7.58 -9.93
CA GLU A 91 6.07 -6.86 -8.69
C GLU A 91 4.73 -6.28 -8.24
N HIS A 92 4.41 -6.42 -6.95
CA HIS A 92 3.20 -5.88 -6.34
C HIS A 92 3.55 -4.63 -5.55
N ILE A 93 3.07 -3.47 -6.01
CA ILE A 93 3.44 -2.16 -5.48
C ILE A 93 2.19 -1.44 -4.98
N TRP A 94 2.29 -0.77 -3.83
CA TRP A 94 1.23 0.10 -3.35
C TRP A 94 1.17 1.40 -4.16
N MET A 95 -0.04 1.81 -4.50
CA MET A 95 -0.34 3.01 -5.27
C MET A 95 -1.08 4.00 -4.37
N ALA A 96 -0.58 5.23 -4.33
CA ALA A 96 -1.26 6.37 -3.71
C ALA A 96 -1.87 7.29 -4.79
N ASP A 97 -2.63 8.29 -4.37
CA ASP A 97 -3.25 9.30 -5.24
C ASP A 97 -4.03 8.68 -6.43
N VAL A 98 -4.73 7.59 -6.14
CA VAL A 98 -5.49 6.83 -7.13
C VAL A 98 -6.58 7.69 -7.75
N LYS A 99 -6.77 7.57 -9.08
CA LYS A 99 -7.87 8.21 -9.81
C LYS A 99 -8.53 7.22 -10.75
N LYS A 100 -9.86 7.28 -10.85
CA LYS A 100 -10.63 6.57 -11.88
C LYS A 100 -10.51 7.31 -13.21
N LEU A 101 -10.16 6.59 -14.27
CA LEU A 101 -10.09 7.13 -15.64
C LEU A 101 -11.27 6.66 -16.51
N GLY A 102 -12.13 5.80 -15.95
CA GLY A 102 -13.22 5.14 -16.67
C GLY A 102 -12.83 3.80 -17.28
N GLU A 103 -13.85 3.00 -17.62
CA GLU A 103 -13.68 1.71 -18.33
C GLU A 103 -12.71 0.73 -17.64
N GLY A 104 -12.72 0.68 -16.30
CA GLY A 104 -11.82 -0.19 -15.53
C GLY A 104 -10.35 0.21 -15.56
N ARG A 105 -10.06 1.45 -15.98
CA ARG A 105 -8.71 2.05 -15.96
C ARG A 105 -8.58 3.04 -14.81
N TYR A 106 -7.38 3.09 -14.28
CA TYR A 106 -7.01 3.92 -13.13
C TYR A 106 -5.64 4.51 -13.34
N SER A 107 -5.32 5.58 -12.63
CA SER A 107 -3.96 6.07 -12.45
C SER A 107 -3.64 6.18 -10.97
N GLY A 108 -2.35 6.17 -10.64
CA GLY A 108 -1.87 6.36 -9.27
C GLY A 108 -0.36 6.56 -9.27
N ARG A 109 0.16 6.95 -8.12
CA ARG A 109 1.61 7.11 -7.91
C ARG A 109 2.15 5.94 -7.13
N PHE A 110 3.34 5.48 -7.48
CA PHE A 110 4.06 4.51 -6.66
C PHE A 110 4.24 5.06 -5.23
N ALA A 111 3.72 4.36 -4.24
CA ALA A 111 3.85 4.73 -2.84
C ALA A 111 5.15 4.21 -2.20
N ASN A 112 5.87 3.37 -2.92
CA ASN A 112 7.21 2.87 -2.57
C ASN A 112 8.02 2.67 -3.85
N ALA A 113 9.36 2.68 -3.71
CA ALA A 113 10.26 2.49 -4.85
C ALA A 113 10.10 1.10 -5.46
N PRO A 114 9.87 0.98 -6.78
CA PRO A 114 9.92 -0.31 -7.47
C PRO A 114 11.33 -0.91 -7.43
N ARG A 115 11.42 -2.24 -7.28
CA ARG A 115 12.70 -2.97 -7.33
C ARG A 115 13.01 -3.51 -8.72
N ASP A 116 11.97 -4.05 -9.37
CA ASP A 116 12.11 -4.83 -10.60
C ASP A 116 11.50 -4.11 -11.81
N LEU A 117 11.30 -2.79 -11.72
CA LEU A 117 10.82 -1.92 -12.81
C LEU A 117 11.90 -0.87 -13.16
N PRO A 118 12.81 -1.18 -14.07
CA PRO A 118 13.92 -0.28 -14.42
C PRO A 118 13.47 1.12 -14.81
N GLY A 119 14.12 2.14 -14.26
CA GLY A 119 13.84 3.55 -14.56
C GLY A 119 12.63 4.13 -13.84
N ARG A 120 11.91 3.33 -13.05
CA ARG A 120 10.78 3.79 -12.21
C ARG A 120 11.23 4.13 -10.81
N ARG A 121 10.54 5.12 -10.21
CA ARG A 121 10.81 5.62 -8.86
C ARG A 121 9.53 5.79 -8.08
N GLU A 122 9.65 5.85 -6.77
CA GLU A 122 8.57 6.31 -5.89
C GLU A 122 8.05 7.67 -6.36
N GLY A 123 6.72 7.85 -6.34
CA GLY A 123 6.04 9.06 -6.80
C GLY A 123 5.75 9.12 -8.30
N ASP A 124 6.33 8.24 -9.14
CA ASP A 124 6.00 8.20 -10.57
C ASP A 124 4.51 7.89 -10.77
N LEU A 125 3.86 8.69 -11.63
CA LEU A 125 2.48 8.47 -12.03
C LEU A 125 2.42 7.39 -13.11
N VAL A 126 1.56 6.40 -12.92
CA VAL A 126 1.33 5.32 -13.89
C VAL A 126 -0.14 4.98 -14.01
N GLU A 127 -0.51 4.41 -15.16
CA GLU A 127 -1.84 3.85 -15.37
C GLU A 127 -1.83 2.34 -15.14
N PHE A 128 -2.98 1.81 -14.70
CA PHE A 128 -3.21 0.38 -14.50
C PHE A 128 -4.68 0.02 -14.67
N THR A 129 -4.97 -1.26 -14.76
CA THR A 129 -6.33 -1.77 -14.91
C THR A 129 -6.82 -2.44 -13.63
N GLU A 130 -8.13 -2.57 -13.48
CA GLU A 130 -8.74 -3.28 -12.35
C GLU A 130 -8.22 -4.71 -12.21
N ALA A 131 -8.00 -5.40 -13.33
CA ALA A 131 -7.47 -6.77 -13.35
C ALA A 131 -6.09 -6.90 -12.71
N SER A 132 -5.29 -5.83 -12.68
CA SER A 132 -3.98 -5.81 -12.06
C SER A 132 -4.02 -5.50 -10.54
N ILE A 133 -5.17 -5.10 -9.99
CA ILE A 133 -5.32 -4.85 -8.56
C ILE A 133 -5.26 -6.18 -7.81
N SER A 134 -4.37 -6.27 -6.83
CA SER A 134 -4.15 -7.47 -6.01
C SER A 134 -4.55 -7.28 -4.55
N ASP A 135 -4.64 -6.04 -4.08
CA ASP A 135 -5.10 -5.71 -2.72
C ASP A 135 -5.54 -4.25 -2.65
N TRP A 136 -6.15 -3.89 -1.55
CA TRP A 136 -6.53 -2.52 -1.23
C TRP A 136 -6.49 -2.28 0.27
N MET A 137 -6.30 -1.04 0.66
CA MET A 137 -6.41 -0.64 2.06
C MET A 137 -6.81 0.83 2.18
N PHE A 138 -7.34 1.16 3.34
CA PHE A 138 -7.42 2.52 3.86
C PHE A 138 -7.30 2.49 5.39
N LEU A 139 -7.09 3.63 6.00
CA LEU A 139 -7.07 3.74 7.46
C LEU A 139 -8.43 4.17 7.98
N ARG A 140 -8.92 3.51 9.02
CA ARG A 140 -10.08 3.91 9.80
C ARG A 140 -9.69 3.98 11.28
N ASN A 141 -9.79 5.18 11.87
CA ASN A 141 -9.29 5.42 13.24
C ASN A 141 -7.84 4.93 13.44
N GLY A 142 -6.98 5.10 12.44
CA GLY A 142 -5.58 4.64 12.45
C GLY A 142 -5.38 3.13 12.27
N LYS A 143 -6.46 2.33 12.12
CA LYS A 143 -6.39 0.90 11.81
C LYS A 143 -6.50 0.67 10.31
N ILE A 144 -5.83 -0.38 9.82
CA ILE A 144 -5.86 -0.77 8.41
C ILE A 144 -7.12 -1.59 8.15
N VAL A 145 -7.99 -1.08 7.29
CA VAL A 145 -9.12 -1.80 6.70
C VAL A 145 -8.66 -2.39 5.37
N GLY A 146 -9.02 -3.62 5.07
CA GLY A 146 -8.47 -4.36 3.93
C GLY A 146 -7.11 -4.98 4.24
N GLY A 147 -6.13 -4.85 3.33
CA GLY A 147 -4.78 -5.39 3.54
C GLY A 147 -4.76 -6.91 3.63
N GLU A 148 -5.55 -7.60 2.80
CA GLU A 148 -5.69 -9.05 2.87
C GLU A 148 -4.34 -9.75 2.57
N THR A 149 -3.54 -9.21 1.65
CA THR A 149 -2.22 -9.78 1.34
C THR A 149 -1.17 -9.48 2.41
N ILE A 150 -1.42 -8.55 3.33
CA ILE A 150 -0.55 -8.30 4.48
C ILE A 150 -0.62 -9.47 5.47
N ARG A 151 -1.78 -10.08 5.65
CA ARG A 151 -2.02 -11.13 6.64
C ARG A 151 -1.15 -12.38 6.47
N PRO A 152 -1.03 -12.99 5.28
CA PRO A 152 -0.10 -14.10 5.06
C PRO A 152 1.37 -13.72 5.27
N MET A 153 1.75 -12.48 4.94
CA MET A 153 3.13 -12.00 5.11
C MET A 153 3.56 -11.91 6.59
N LEU A 154 2.63 -11.78 7.53
CA LEU A 154 2.95 -11.72 8.96
C LEU A 154 3.76 -12.92 9.44
N LYS A 155 3.59 -14.10 8.81
CA LYS A 155 4.32 -15.33 9.18
C LYS A 155 5.81 -15.26 8.85
N SER A 156 6.19 -14.43 7.89
CA SER A 156 7.57 -14.27 7.41
C SER A 156 8.29 -13.09 8.08
N LEU A 157 7.60 -12.32 8.92
CA LEU A 157 8.19 -11.20 9.64
C LEU A 157 8.73 -11.64 11.00
N PRO A 158 9.75 -10.94 11.54
CA PRO A 158 10.13 -11.06 12.94
C PRO A 158 8.92 -10.89 13.85
N LYS A 159 8.85 -11.65 14.94
CA LYS A 159 7.66 -11.68 15.82
C LYS A 159 7.21 -10.29 16.26
N ARG A 160 8.15 -9.43 16.67
CA ARG A 160 7.86 -8.05 17.08
C ARG A 160 7.13 -7.25 16.01
N ASP A 161 7.61 -7.36 14.77
CA ASP A 161 7.09 -6.60 13.62
C ASP A 161 5.73 -7.15 13.19
N ALA A 162 5.59 -8.48 13.19
CA ALA A 162 4.33 -9.16 12.96
C ALA A 162 3.25 -8.76 13.98
N ASP A 163 3.60 -8.69 15.26
CA ASP A 163 2.67 -8.31 16.32
C ASP A 163 2.28 -6.83 16.21
N ALA A 164 3.23 -5.94 15.93
CA ALA A 164 2.98 -4.52 15.71
C ALA A 164 2.05 -4.30 14.51
N LEU A 165 2.31 -4.98 13.39
CA LEU A 165 1.48 -4.87 12.19
C LEU A 165 0.10 -5.49 12.38
N ARG A 166 0.02 -6.65 13.06
CA ARG A 166 -1.25 -7.30 13.41
C ARG A 166 -2.13 -6.40 14.28
N ALA A 167 -1.54 -5.68 15.23
CA ALA A 167 -2.25 -4.74 16.07
C ALA A 167 -2.85 -3.56 15.29
N ARG A 168 -2.31 -3.24 14.12
CA ARG A 168 -2.81 -2.19 13.22
C ARG A 168 -3.89 -2.68 12.27
N LEU A 169 -3.98 -3.96 11.98
CA LEU A 169 -5.03 -4.50 11.13
C LEU A 169 -6.38 -4.46 11.86
N GLU A 170 -7.42 -3.94 11.19
CA GLU A 170 -8.78 -4.04 11.68
C GLU A 170 -9.20 -5.53 11.69
N GLY A 171 -9.81 -5.97 12.79
CA GLY A 171 -10.37 -7.31 12.90
C GLY A 171 -11.54 -7.47 11.92
N ARG A 172 -11.59 -8.57 11.19
CA ARG A 172 -12.73 -9.01 10.38
C ARG A 172 -13.20 -10.36 10.87
#